data_f3c0882ba5c1e251461c116dc93a6038
#
_entry.id   f3c0882ba5c1e251461c116dc93a6038
#
_cell.length_a   1.000
_cell.length_b   1.000
_cell.length_c   1.000
_cell.angle_alpha   90.00
_cell.angle_beta   90.00
_cell.angle_gamma   90.00
#
_symmetry.space_group_name_H-M   'P 1'
#
loop_
_entity.id
_entity.type
_entity.pdbx_description
1 polymer ?
#
loop_
_entity_poly.entity_id
_entity_poly.type
_entity_poly.pdbx_seq_one_letter_code
_entity_poly.pdbx_strand_id
1 'polypeptide(L)'
;KIDFNKLQEELGNFIEPKDERYNFIWNGKSEAKKIALTPSTGTLRPCKTESKDWDTTQNLYIEGDNLEVLKLLQKSYHKKVKMIYIDPPYNTGKDFVYKDNFRDNIKNYLEITGQVDSDGNKLSTNSETSGRYHSDWLNMMYPRLKLARNLLKDDGVIFISIANQEIDNLIKVCNEIFGEENFVAQIVWQKSKKGDSKLVAIVHEYILCYTKNKNVAIESGIW
;
A
#
# COMPACT_ATOMS: atom_id res chain seq x y z
N LYS A 1 28.17 -7.77 -11.67
CA LYS A 1 27.06 -8.64 -12.08
C LYS A 1 27.21 -9.94 -11.33
N ILE A 2 26.21 -10.34 -10.55
CA ILE A 2 26.23 -11.62 -9.82
C ILE A 2 25.97 -12.72 -10.85
N ASP A 3 26.86 -13.70 -10.91
CA ASP A 3 26.65 -14.90 -11.69
C ASP A 3 25.82 -15.90 -10.87
N PHE A 4 24.54 -15.95 -11.17
CA PHE A 4 23.62 -16.82 -10.43
C PHE A 4 23.85 -18.31 -10.65
N ASN A 5 24.43 -18.71 -11.78
CA ASN A 5 24.75 -20.12 -12.04
C ASN A 5 25.91 -20.56 -11.16
N LYS A 6 26.97 -19.75 -11.07
CA LYS A 6 28.06 -20.01 -10.14
C LYS A 6 27.64 -20.00 -8.67
N LEU A 7 26.76 -19.06 -8.30
CA LEU A 7 26.21 -19.02 -6.95
C LEU A 7 25.39 -20.29 -6.65
N GLN A 8 24.67 -20.81 -7.61
CA GLN A 8 23.90 -22.05 -7.47
C GLN A 8 24.81 -23.28 -7.38
N GLU A 9 25.90 -23.32 -8.13
CA GLU A 9 26.91 -24.37 -8.03
C GLU A 9 27.61 -24.37 -6.65
N GLU A 10 27.97 -23.21 -6.12
CA GLU A 10 28.59 -23.07 -4.80
C GLU A 10 27.65 -23.42 -3.64
N LEU A 11 26.36 -23.11 -3.76
CA LEU A 11 25.36 -23.44 -2.74
C LEU A 11 24.96 -24.92 -2.75
N GLY A 12 25.15 -25.64 -3.87
CA GLY A 12 24.94 -27.08 -3.98
C GLY A 12 23.58 -27.53 -3.44
N ASN A 13 23.58 -28.61 -2.65
CA ASN A 13 22.39 -29.23 -2.06
C ASN A 13 21.70 -28.42 -0.94
N PHE A 14 22.22 -27.26 -0.57
CA PHE A 14 21.59 -26.36 0.40
C PHE A 14 20.48 -25.51 -0.22
N ILE A 15 20.25 -25.60 -1.53
CA ILE A 15 19.10 -24.99 -2.19
C ILE A 15 17.91 -25.93 -1.96
N GLU A 16 17.01 -25.53 -1.06
CA GLU A 16 15.76 -26.26 -0.92
C GLU A 16 14.99 -26.28 -2.24
N PRO A 17 14.48 -27.47 -2.66
CA PRO A 17 13.67 -27.56 -3.87
C PRO A 17 12.48 -26.58 -3.79
N LYS A 18 12.22 -25.88 -4.89
CA LYS A 18 11.20 -24.83 -5.00
C LYS A 18 9.75 -25.28 -4.82
N ASP A 19 9.49 -26.55 -4.62
CA ASP A 19 8.23 -27.16 -5.07
C ASP A 19 7.09 -27.16 -4.05
N GLU A 20 7.27 -26.70 -2.81
CA GLU A 20 6.18 -26.78 -1.81
C GLU A 20 6.01 -25.54 -0.92
N ARG A 21 6.58 -24.40 -1.28
CA ARG A 21 6.39 -23.18 -0.50
C ARG A 21 5.17 -22.41 -0.98
N TYR A 22 4.26 -22.10 -0.07
CA TYR A 22 3.20 -21.13 -0.33
C TYR A 22 3.80 -19.80 -0.80
N ASN A 23 3.40 -19.37 -1.98
CA ASN A 23 3.87 -18.11 -2.56
C ASN A 23 2.69 -17.36 -3.17
N PHE A 24 2.40 -16.18 -2.64
CA PHE A 24 1.40 -15.30 -3.19
C PHE A 24 2.00 -14.52 -4.37
N ILE A 25 1.60 -14.86 -5.61
CA ILE A 25 2.14 -14.30 -6.84
C ILE A 25 1.02 -13.65 -7.66
N TRP A 26 1.34 -12.53 -8.31
CA TRP A 26 0.49 -11.87 -9.29
C TRP A 26 1.33 -11.22 -10.38
N ASN A 27 0.70 -10.85 -11.49
CA ASN A 27 1.38 -10.18 -12.61
C ASN A 27 1.80 -8.75 -12.20
N GLY A 28 3.09 -8.45 -12.31
CA GLY A 28 3.67 -7.14 -11.94
C GLY A 28 4.29 -7.09 -10.54
N LYS A 29 4.21 -8.15 -9.71
CA LYS A 29 4.78 -8.16 -8.35
C LYS A 29 6.26 -7.77 -8.30
N SER A 30 7.07 -8.30 -9.22
CA SER A 30 8.52 -7.97 -9.28
C SER A 30 8.75 -6.48 -9.54
N GLU A 31 7.91 -5.88 -10.38
CA GLU A 31 7.97 -4.46 -10.68
C GLU A 31 7.51 -3.62 -9.49
N ALA A 32 6.41 -3.98 -8.83
CA ALA A 32 5.95 -3.34 -7.61
C ALA A 32 7.04 -3.34 -6.50
N LYS A 33 7.80 -4.44 -6.39
CA LYS A 33 8.96 -4.51 -5.47
C LYS A 33 10.07 -3.51 -5.84
N LYS A 34 10.39 -3.37 -7.13
CA LYS A 34 11.39 -2.41 -7.60
C LYS A 34 10.96 -0.97 -7.37
N ILE A 35 9.67 -0.65 -7.60
CA ILE A 35 9.09 0.67 -7.36
C ILE A 35 9.31 1.12 -5.92
N ALA A 36 9.08 0.23 -4.95
CA ALA A 36 9.30 0.52 -3.54
C ALA A 36 10.78 0.82 -3.19
N LEU A 37 11.73 0.30 -3.98
CA LEU A 37 13.16 0.48 -3.77
C LEU A 37 13.75 1.65 -4.56
N THR A 38 13.03 2.17 -5.56
CA THR A 38 13.50 3.26 -6.41
C THR A 38 13.33 4.59 -5.67
N PRO A 39 14.41 5.35 -5.41
CA PRO A 39 14.32 6.64 -4.76
C PRO A 39 13.50 7.65 -5.56
N SER A 40 12.83 8.57 -4.87
CA SER A 40 12.25 9.76 -5.51
C SER A 40 13.33 10.75 -5.91
N THR A 41 13.16 11.38 -7.05
CA THR A 41 13.95 12.52 -7.51
C THR A 41 13.34 13.86 -7.10
N GLY A 42 12.16 13.84 -6.48
CA GLY A 42 11.44 15.01 -6.02
C GLY A 42 11.99 15.62 -4.73
N THR A 43 11.38 16.69 -4.29
CA THR A 43 11.64 17.33 -2.99
C THR A 43 10.37 17.93 -2.41
N LEU A 44 10.27 17.93 -1.08
CA LEU A 44 9.21 18.61 -0.36
C LEU A 44 9.53 20.12 -0.28
N ARG A 45 8.56 20.96 -0.61
CA ARG A 45 8.70 22.43 -0.56
C ARG A 45 7.75 23.00 0.48
N PRO A 46 8.23 23.81 1.44
CA PRO A 46 7.35 24.49 2.38
C PRO A 46 6.42 25.49 1.67
N CYS A 47 5.12 25.48 2.01
CA CYS A 47 4.13 26.42 1.53
C CYS A 47 3.60 27.26 2.70
N LYS A 48 4.35 28.29 3.11
CA LYS A 48 4.01 29.13 4.27
C LYS A 48 2.73 29.94 4.07
N THR A 49 2.48 30.39 2.84
CA THR A 49 1.32 31.25 2.51
C THR A 49 -0.02 30.56 2.66
N GLU A 50 -0.05 29.22 2.51
CA GLU A 50 -1.26 28.42 2.63
C GLU A 50 -1.33 27.68 3.97
N SER A 51 -0.27 27.76 4.78
CA SER A 51 -0.21 27.09 6.08
C SER A 51 -0.87 27.92 7.17
N LYS A 52 -1.66 27.26 8.02
CA LYS A 52 -2.23 27.87 9.21
C LYS A 52 -1.27 27.69 10.39
N ASP A 53 -1.05 28.77 11.13
CA ASP A 53 -0.21 28.77 12.34
C ASP A 53 1.19 28.14 12.11
N TRP A 54 1.84 28.51 11.00
CA TRP A 54 3.10 27.93 10.53
C TRP A 54 4.18 27.80 11.62
N ASP A 55 4.35 28.86 12.43
CA ASP A 55 5.43 28.90 13.41
C ASP A 55 5.14 28.10 14.68
N THR A 56 3.90 27.70 14.92
CA THR A 56 3.45 27.05 16.16
C THR A 56 2.87 25.66 15.95
N THR A 57 2.36 25.34 14.76
CA THR A 57 1.78 24.02 14.48
C THR A 57 2.85 22.93 14.44
N GLN A 58 2.51 21.76 14.94
CA GLN A 58 3.31 20.54 14.78
C GLN A 58 2.68 19.56 13.78
N ASN A 59 1.53 19.94 13.19
CA ASN A 59 0.84 19.14 12.18
C ASN A 59 1.43 19.43 10.80
N LEU A 60 1.53 18.40 9.96
CA LEU A 60 1.99 18.49 8.58
C LEU A 60 0.87 18.02 7.65
N TYR A 61 0.57 18.83 6.66
CA TYR A 61 -0.18 18.43 5.47
C TYR A 61 0.78 18.41 4.29
N ILE A 62 0.83 17.28 3.59
CA ILE A 62 1.74 17.10 2.44
C ILE A 62 0.88 16.78 1.23
N GLU A 63 0.90 17.64 0.24
CA GLU A 63 0.21 17.48 -1.03
C GLU A 63 1.15 16.95 -2.10
N GLY A 64 0.67 15.94 -2.86
CA GLY A 64 1.43 15.33 -3.93
C GLY A 64 1.07 13.86 -4.15
N ASP A 65 1.74 13.21 -5.11
CA ASP A 65 1.64 11.76 -5.28
C ASP A 65 2.10 11.05 -4.00
N ASN A 66 1.24 10.25 -3.42
CA ASN A 66 1.50 9.64 -2.11
C ASN A 66 2.64 8.61 -2.14
N LEU A 67 2.91 7.95 -3.27
CA LEU A 67 4.04 7.03 -3.40
C LEU A 67 5.37 7.78 -3.38
N GLU A 68 5.45 8.91 -4.11
CA GLU A 68 6.62 9.77 -4.10
C GLU A 68 6.84 10.42 -2.74
N VAL A 69 5.76 10.88 -2.10
CA VAL A 69 5.82 11.42 -0.73
C VAL A 69 6.34 10.37 0.25
N LEU A 70 5.83 9.12 0.21
CA LEU A 70 6.29 8.03 1.06
C LEU A 70 7.80 7.75 0.88
N LYS A 71 8.32 7.82 -0.35
CA LYS A 71 9.75 7.68 -0.63
C LYS A 71 10.56 8.82 -0.03
N LEU A 72 10.11 10.06 -0.15
CA LEU A 72 10.76 11.23 0.43
C LEU A 72 10.78 11.19 1.97
N LEU A 73 9.71 10.70 2.58
CA LEU A 73 9.61 10.58 4.03
C LEU A 73 10.54 9.51 4.63
N GLN A 74 11.00 8.52 3.84
CA GLN A 74 11.91 7.49 4.35
C GLN A 74 13.15 8.08 5.03
N LYS A 75 13.70 9.17 4.50
CA LYS A 75 14.92 9.80 5.04
C LYS A 75 14.69 10.42 6.43
N SER A 76 13.56 11.07 6.64
CA SER A 76 13.32 11.89 7.84
C SER A 76 12.44 11.20 8.88
N TYR A 77 11.58 10.27 8.46
CA TYR A 77 10.56 9.64 9.30
C TYR A 77 10.71 8.12 9.45
N HIS A 78 11.84 7.55 9.01
CA HIS A 78 12.11 6.12 9.23
C HIS A 78 11.99 5.76 10.71
N LYS A 79 11.13 4.77 11.03
CA LYS A 79 10.86 4.31 12.40
C LYS A 79 10.37 5.42 13.37
N LYS A 80 9.66 6.44 12.87
CA LYS A 80 9.18 7.54 13.73
C LYS A 80 7.66 7.63 13.86
N VAL A 81 6.92 6.99 12.98
CA VAL A 81 5.45 7.04 12.96
C VAL A 81 4.88 6.00 13.91
N LYS A 82 4.01 6.43 14.84
CA LYS A 82 3.38 5.55 15.82
C LYS A 82 2.16 4.82 15.26
N MET A 83 1.35 5.53 14.48
CA MET A 83 0.12 4.99 13.88
C MET A 83 -0.01 5.48 12.44
N ILE A 84 -0.42 4.58 11.56
CA ILE A 84 -0.84 4.89 10.20
C ILE A 84 -2.28 4.43 10.04
N TYR A 85 -3.13 5.29 9.47
CA TYR A 85 -4.46 4.93 8.99
C TYR A 85 -4.55 5.24 7.51
N ILE A 86 -5.00 4.28 6.71
CA ILE A 86 -5.24 4.47 5.29
C ILE A 86 -6.62 3.96 4.87
N ASP A 87 -7.18 4.66 3.91
CA ASP A 87 -8.46 4.34 3.26
C ASP A 87 -8.21 4.27 1.74
N PRO A 88 -7.68 3.14 1.23
CA PRO A 88 -7.33 2.99 -0.18
C PRO A 88 -8.58 2.80 -1.04
N PRO A 89 -8.48 2.90 -2.38
CA PRO A 89 -9.54 2.45 -3.27
C PRO A 89 -9.94 1.00 -2.98
N TYR A 90 -11.24 0.73 -2.85
CA TYR A 90 -11.76 -0.60 -2.50
C TYR A 90 -11.85 -1.57 -3.67
N ASN A 91 -11.53 -1.08 -4.86
CA ASN A 91 -11.57 -1.85 -6.10
C ASN A 91 -12.97 -2.41 -6.41
N THR A 92 -13.98 -1.54 -6.37
CA THR A 92 -15.40 -1.91 -6.58
C THR A 92 -15.81 -1.97 -8.06
N GLY A 93 -14.84 -1.91 -8.97
CA GLY A 93 -15.06 -1.86 -10.42
C GLY A 93 -15.36 -0.46 -10.98
N LYS A 94 -15.56 0.51 -10.09
CA LYS A 94 -15.74 1.95 -10.42
C LYS A 94 -14.61 2.80 -9.85
N ASP A 95 -13.78 2.21 -9.00
CA ASP A 95 -12.70 2.89 -8.34
C ASP A 95 -11.53 3.13 -9.29
N PHE A 96 -10.83 4.21 -9.02
CA PHE A 96 -9.62 4.56 -9.72
C PHE A 96 -8.43 3.83 -9.05
N VAL A 97 -7.66 3.10 -9.84
CA VAL A 97 -6.41 2.46 -9.41
C VAL A 97 -5.25 3.16 -10.10
N TYR A 98 -4.33 3.67 -9.30
CA TYR A 98 -3.16 4.39 -9.80
C TYR A 98 -2.23 3.46 -10.59
N LYS A 99 -1.87 3.88 -11.81
CA LYS A 99 -0.85 3.20 -12.61
C LYS A 99 0.49 3.87 -12.32
N ASP A 100 1.27 3.29 -11.43
CA ASP A 100 2.59 3.78 -11.08
C ASP A 100 3.59 3.47 -12.20
N ASN A 101 3.70 4.38 -13.17
CA ASN A 101 4.65 4.25 -14.28
C ASN A 101 5.98 4.93 -13.95
N PHE A 102 7.09 4.24 -14.18
CA PHE A 102 8.46 4.70 -13.90
C PHE A 102 8.92 5.96 -14.67
N ARG A 103 8.21 6.34 -15.73
CA ARG A 103 8.76 7.30 -16.69
C ARG A 103 8.25 8.73 -16.56
N ASP A 104 7.17 8.98 -15.82
CA ASP A 104 6.54 10.30 -15.88
C ASP A 104 5.70 10.64 -14.61
N ASN A 105 6.37 10.87 -13.49
CA ASN A 105 5.69 11.15 -12.20
C ASN A 105 4.82 12.42 -12.23
N ILE A 106 5.22 13.47 -12.97
CA ILE A 106 4.47 14.72 -13.05
C ILE A 106 3.27 14.59 -13.99
N LYS A 107 3.45 13.94 -15.11
CA LYS A 107 2.38 13.69 -16.07
C LYS A 107 1.33 12.75 -15.49
N ASN A 108 1.76 11.73 -14.76
CA ASN A 108 0.90 10.80 -14.03
C ASN A 108 0.07 11.52 -12.96
N TYR A 109 0.65 12.48 -12.24
CA TYR A 109 -0.06 13.29 -11.24
C TYR A 109 -1.12 14.19 -11.87
N LEU A 110 -0.84 14.81 -13.01
CA LEU A 110 -1.79 15.66 -13.74
C LEU A 110 -2.93 14.83 -14.37
N GLU A 111 -2.65 13.61 -14.78
CA GLU A 111 -3.65 12.66 -15.27
C GLU A 111 -4.51 12.09 -14.13
N ILE A 112 -3.95 11.95 -12.92
CA ILE A 112 -4.60 11.40 -11.72
C ILE A 112 -5.55 12.39 -11.04
N THR A 113 -5.27 13.69 -11.09
CA THR A 113 -6.11 14.71 -10.43
C THR A 113 -7.47 14.96 -11.12
N GLY A 114 -7.94 13.98 -11.88
CA GLY A 114 -9.30 13.97 -12.44
C GLY A 114 -9.40 14.64 -13.78
N GLN A 115 -8.28 14.80 -14.42
CA GLN A 115 -8.21 15.39 -15.73
C GLN A 115 -7.94 14.31 -16.78
N VAL A 116 -8.51 14.48 -17.90
CA VAL A 116 -8.37 13.67 -19.10
C VAL A 116 -6.90 13.45 -19.45
N ASP A 117 -6.59 12.34 -20.13
CA ASP A 117 -5.30 12.15 -20.77
C ASP A 117 -5.05 13.28 -21.78
N SER A 118 -3.82 13.37 -22.29
CA SER A 118 -3.44 14.37 -23.31
C SER A 118 -4.35 14.38 -24.55
N ASP A 119 -5.18 13.35 -24.70
CA ASP A 119 -6.09 13.14 -25.84
C ASP A 119 -7.57 13.33 -25.44
N GLY A 120 -7.86 13.73 -24.18
CA GLY A 120 -9.21 14.01 -23.71
C GLY A 120 -10.04 12.78 -23.35
N ASN A 121 -9.44 11.58 -23.25
CA ASN A 121 -10.14 10.37 -22.87
C ASN A 121 -10.16 10.21 -21.34
N LYS A 122 -11.30 9.82 -20.77
CA LYS A 122 -11.40 9.47 -19.36
C LYS A 122 -10.45 8.32 -19.03
N LEU A 123 -9.60 8.51 -18.01
CA LEU A 123 -8.76 7.45 -17.48
C LEU A 123 -9.64 6.24 -17.14
N SER A 124 -9.22 5.06 -17.60
CA SER A 124 -10.00 3.84 -17.43
C SER A 124 -10.14 3.47 -15.97
N THR A 125 -11.38 3.36 -15.48
CA THR A 125 -11.66 2.70 -14.21
C THR A 125 -11.17 1.26 -14.26
N ASN A 126 -10.65 0.74 -13.14
CA ASN A 126 -10.29 -0.67 -13.03
C ASN A 126 -11.58 -1.49 -12.96
N SER A 127 -12.05 -2.04 -14.09
CA SER A 127 -13.30 -2.79 -14.15
C SER A 127 -13.11 -4.26 -13.81
N GLU A 128 -14.11 -4.89 -13.19
CA GLU A 128 -14.11 -6.33 -12.86
C GLU A 128 -13.93 -7.24 -14.09
N THR A 129 -14.25 -6.74 -15.27
CA THR A 129 -14.04 -7.46 -16.55
C THR A 129 -12.60 -7.40 -17.03
N SER A 130 -11.74 -6.58 -16.41
CA SER A 130 -10.32 -6.54 -16.73
C SER A 130 -9.62 -7.78 -16.19
N GLY A 131 -8.89 -8.50 -17.04
CA GLY A 131 -8.04 -9.63 -16.62
C GLY A 131 -6.90 -9.24 -15.67
N ARG A 132 -6.73 -7.94 -15.37
CA ARG A 132 -5.74 -7.39 -14.44
C ARG A 132 -6.34 -6.73 -13.20
N TYR A 133 -7.63 -6.85 -13.01
CA TYR A 133 -8.40 -6.19 -11.98
C TYR A 133 -7.71 -6.21 -10.59
N HIS A 134 -7.44 -7.38 -10.04
CA HIS A 134 -6.74 -7.53 -8.77
C HIS A 134 -5.24 -7.22 -8.86
N SER A 135 -4.60 -7.57 -9.99
CA SER A 135 -3.15 -7.35 -10.17
C SER A 135 -2.79 -5.87 -10.18
N ASP A 136 -3.57 -5.02 -10.85
CA ASP A 136 -3.33 -3.58 -10.91
C ASP A 136 -3.50 -2.94 -9.53
N TRP A 137 -4.51 -3.36 -8.76
CA TRP A 137 -4.70 -2.94 -7.37
C TRP A 137 -3.54 -3.37 -6.47
N LEU A 138 -3.10 -4.63 -6.58
CA LEU A 138 -1.96 -5.15 -5.82
C LEU A 138 -0.65 -4.44 -6.15
N ASN A 139 -0.43 -4.11 -7.43
CA ASN A 139 0.74 -3.36 -7.87
C ASN A 139 0.77 -1.95 -7.28
N MET A 140 -0.38 -1.30 -7.16
CA MET A 140 -0.52 -0.01 -6.51
C MET A 140 -0.29 -0.09 -4.99
N MET A 141 -0.86 -1.08 -4.32
CA MET A 141 -0.84 -1.19 -2.86
C MET A 141 0.51 -1.65 -2.30
N TYR A 142 1.16 -2.61 -2.95
CA TYR A 142 2.38 -3.22 -2.44
C TYR A 142 3.50 -2.22 -2.10
N PRO A 143 3.91 -1.32 -3.02
CA PRO A 143 4.99 -0.38 -2.72
C PRO A 143 4.62 0.61 -1.61
N ARG A 144 3.37 1.04 -1.54
CA ARG A 144 2.86 1.94 -0.50
C ARG A 144 2.90 1.31 0.89
N LEU A 145 2.41 0.08 1.02
CA LEU A 145 2.45 -0.67 2.27
C LEU A 145 3.89 -0.98 2.72
N LYS A 146 4.77 -1.32 1.76
CA LYS A 146 6.19 -1.57 2.05
C LYS A 146 6.89 -0.34 2.62
N LEU A 147 6.66 0.82 2.02
CA LEU A 147 7.22 2.08 2.49
C LEU A 147 6.59 2.53 3.81
N ALA A 148 5.27 2.37 3.97
CA ALA A 148 4.56 2.68 5.21
C ALA A 148 5.12 1.87 6.39
N ARG A 149 5.35 0.56 6.22
CA ARG A 149 5.98 -0.29 7.25
C ARG A 149 7.32 0.27 7.73
N ASN A 150 8.14 0.79 6.83
CA ASN A 150 9.45 1.35 7.19
C ASN A 150 9.33 2.62 8.04
N LEU A 151 8.26 3.41 7.87
CA LEU A 151 8.01 4.61 8.66
C LEU A 151 7.55 4.28 10.09
N LEU A 152 6.89 3.14 10.30
CA LEU A 152 6.41 2.74 11.61
C LEU A 152 7.54 2.52 12.62
N LYS A 153 7.33 2.97 13.86
CA LYS A 153 8.08 2.53 15.04
C LYS A 153 7.95 1.03 15.21
N ASP A 154 8.84 0.42 15.97
CA ASP A 154 8.77 -1.02 16.20
C ASP A 154 7.52 -1.42 16.99
N ASP A 155 7.00 -0.53 17.84
CA ASP A 155 5.70 -0.63 18.53
C ASP A 155 4.55 0.07 17.76
N GLY A 156 4.74 0.39 16.48
CA GLY A 156 3.76 1.08 15.65
C GLY A 156 2.69 0.16 15.07
N VAL A 157 1.55 0.76 14.72
CA VAL A 157 0.36 0.07 14.21
C VAL A 157 -0.13 0.69 12.91
N ILE A 158 -0.68 -0.13 12.02
CA ILE A 158 -1.38 0.32 10.83
C ILE A 158 -2.81 -0.21 10.81
N PHE A 159 -3.76 0.67 10.46
CA PHE A 159 -5.15 0.34 10.19
C PHE A 159 -5.44 0.62 8.71
N ILE A 160 -6.14 -0.31 8.06
CA ILE A 160 -6.43 -0.24 6.62
C ILE A 160 -7.90 -0.55 6.42
N SER A 161 -8.69 0.44 5.99
CA SER A 161 -10.09 0.22 5.58
C SER A 161 -10.14 -0.50 4.24
N ILE A 162 -11.08 -1.43 4.09
CA ILE A 162 -11.28 -2.18 2.85
C ILE A 162 -12.67 -2.82 2.81
N ALA A 163 -13.20 -3.03 1.60
CA ALA A 163 -14.41 -3.80 1.39
C ALA A 163 -14.11 -5.25 0.96
N ASN A 164 -15.18 -6.04 0.74
CA ASN A 164 -15.08 -7.47 0.45
C ASN A 164 -14.24 -7.83 -0.76
N GLN A 165 -14.13 -6.93 -1.75
CA GLN A 165 -13.51 -7.23 -3.04
C GLN A 165 -12.02 -7.58 -2.93
N GLU A 166 -11.31 -6.91 -2.02
CA GLU A 166 -9.85 -7.03 -1.91
C GLU A 166 -9.35 -7.46 -0.52
N ILE A 167 -10.26 -7.78 0.43
CA ILE A 167 -9.87 -8.15 1.80
C ILE A 167 -8.89 -9.31 1.83
N ASP A 168 -9.13 -10.38 1.05
CA ASP A 168 -8.28 -11.56 1.01
C ASP A 168 -6.90 -11.27 0.41
N ASN A 169 -6.86 -10.46 -0.65
CA ASN A 169 -5.62 -10.03 -1.29
C ASN A 169 -4.82 -9.11 -0.37
N LEU A 170 -5.50 -8.20 0.34
CA LEU A 170 -4.88 -7.28 1.28
C LEU A 170 -4.25 -8.04 2.45
N ILE A 171 -4.93 -9.04 3.03
CA ILE A 171 -4.38 -9.89 4.08
C ILE A 171 -3.10 -10.58 3.60
N LYS A 172 -3.11 -11.19 2.41
CA LYS A 172 -1.94 -11.88 1.85
C LYS A 172 -0.74 -10.94 1.64
N VAL A 173 -1.00 -9.74 1.12
CA VAL A 173 0.05 -8.71 0.93
C VAL A 173 0.57 -8.23 2.29
N CYS A 174 -0.30 -7.98 3.25
CA CYS A 174 0.09 -7.54 4.58
C CYS A 174 0.88 -8.64 5.32
N ASN A 175 0.49 -9.90 5.20
CA ASN A 175 1.26 -11.03 5.75
C ASN A 175 2.68 -11.08 5.17
N GLU A 176 2.85 -10.87 3.86
CA GLU A 176 4.18 -10.81 3.23
C GLU A 176 5.00 -9.60 3.70
N ILE A 177 4.37 -8.45 3.87
CA ILE A 177 5.06 -7.20 4.19
C ILE A 177 5.33 -7.06 5.69
N PHE A 178 4.33 -7.29 6.54
CA PHE A 178 4.41 -7.07 7.99
C PHE A 178 4.81 -8.33 8.75
N GLY A 179 4.54 -9.51 8.21
CA GLY A 179 4.62 -10.82 8.87
C GLY A 179 3.24 -11.24 9.38
N GLU A 180 2.88 -12.50 9.17
CA GLU A 180 1.61 -13.07 9.62
C GLU A 180 1.46 -13.01 11.13
N GLU A 181 2.54 -13.18 11.85
CA GLU A 181 2.62 -13.09 13.32
C GLU A 181 2.25 -11.71 13.87
N ASN A 182 2.36 -10.67 13.03
CA ASN A 182 2.05 -9.28 13.38
C ASN A 182 0.60 -8.87 13.05
N PHE A 183 -0.20 -9.80 12.53
CA PHE A 183 -1.64 -9.60 12.38
C PHE A 183 -2.30 -9.45 13.76
N VAL A 184 -3.13 -8.43 13.93
CA VAL A 184 -3.85 -8.16 15.18
C VAL A 184 -5.31 -8.52 15.05
N ALA A 185 -6.00 -7.90 14.08
CA ALA A 185 -7.45 -8.10 13.93
C ALA A 185 -7.94 -7.72 12.54
N GLN A 186 -9.04 -8.35 12.15
CA GLN A 186 -9.96 -7.91 11.11
C GLN A 186 -11.22 -7.40 11.79
N ILE A 187 -11.34 -6.07 11.91
CA ILE A 187 -12.47 -5.42 12.54
C ILE A 187 -13.60 -5.29 11.51
N VAL A 188 -14.80 -5.71 11.91
CA VAL A 188 -16.00 -5.55 11.10
C VAL A 188 -16.66 -4.22 11.43
N TRP A 189 -16.73 -3.33 10.43
CA TRP A 189 -17.36 -2.03 10.56
C TRP A 189 -18.76 -2.03 9.94
N GLN A 190 -19.79 -1.93 10.75
CA GLN A 190 -21.16 -1.86 10.26
C GLN A 190 -21.44 -0.49 9.63
N LYS A 191 -21.75 -0.47 8.33
CA LYS A 191 -21.96 0.75 7.54
C LYS A 191 -23.43 1.16 7.46
N SER A 192 -24.35 0.18 7.40
CA SER A 192 -25.77 0.40 7.22
C SER A 192 -26.57 -0.65 7.99
N LYS A 193 -27.86 -0.35 8.27
CA LYS A 193 -28.80 -1.31 8.86
C LYS A 193 -29.70 -1.99 7.82
N LYS A 194 -29.74 -1.48 6.59
CA LYS A 194 -30.54 -2.01 5.48
C LYS A 194 -29.73 -2.00 4.21
N GLY A 195 -29.83 -3.04 3.41
CA GLY A 195 -29.28 -3.12 2.07
C GLY A 195 -30.33 -3.67 1.11
N ASP A 196 -30.49 -3.02 -0.05
CA ASP A 196 -31.35 -3.49 -1.12
C ASP A 196 -30.62 -4.54 -1.96
N SER A 197 -30.59 -5.77 -1.48
CA SER A 197 -30.02 -6.89 -2.21
C SER A 197 -31.05 -7.96 -2.45
N LYS A 198 -31.04 -8.56 -3.64
CA LYS A 198 -31.93 -9.69 -4.00
C LYS A 198 -31.61 -10.97 -3.25
N LEU A 199 -30.41 -11.11 -2.69
CA LEU A 199 -29.95 -12.30 -1.97
C LEU A 199 -29.58 -11.91 -0.53
N VAL A 200 -28.30 -11.66 -0.28
CA VAL A 200 -27.77 -11.28 1.03
C VAL A 200 -27.23 -9.87 0.96
N ALA A 201 -27.74 -8.99 1.83
CA ALA A 201 -27.24 -7.62 1.91
C ALA A 201 -25.90 -7.57 2.66
N ILE A 202 -24.88 -7.00 2.01
CA ILE A 202 -23.61 -6.70 2.64
C ILE A 202 -23.70 -5.30 3.21
N VAL A 203 -23.72 -5.20 4.54
CA VAL A 203 -23.92 -3.94 5.28
C VAL A 203 -22.69 -3.53 6.09
N HIS A 204 -21.55 -4.12 5.80
CA HIS A 204 -20.30 -3.90 6.52
C HIS A 204 -19.11 -3.76 5.59
N GLU A 205 -18.07 -3.22 6.14
CA GLU A 205 -16.71 -3.14 5.59
C GLU A 205 -15.73 -3.66 6.65
N TYR A 206 -14.46 -3.71 6.32
CA TYR A 206 -13.43 -4.18 7.22
C TYR A 206 -12.39 -3.10 7.49
N ILE A 207 -11.78 -3.17 8.67
CA ILE A 207 -10.56 -2.45 8.99
C ILE A 207 -9.54 -3.51 9.42
N LEU A 208 -8.50 -3.70 8.61
CA LEU A 208 -7.38 -4.56 8.98
C LEU A 208 -6.45 -3.84 9.92
N CYS A 209 -5.97 -4.54 10.94
CA CYS A 209 -5.00 -4.05 11.89
C CYS A 209 -3.76 -4.94 11.92
N TYR A 210 -2.60 -4.34 11.68
CA TYR A 210 -1.28 -4.96 11.82
C TYR A 210 -0.38 -4.09 12.69
N THR A 211 0.49 -4.72 13.46
CA THR A 211 1.61 -4.04 14.11
C THR A 211 2.88 -4.19 13.28
N LYS A 212 3.87 -3.36 13.53
CA LYS A 212 5.21 -3.57 13.00
C LYS A 212 5.92 -4.74 13.67
N ASN A 213 5.81 -4.84 15.00
CA ASN A 213 6.24 -5.97 15.82
C ASN A 213 5.24 -6.13 16.97
N LYS A 214 4.51 -7.22 16.97
CA LYS A 214 3.40 -7.46 17.91
C LYS A 214 3.88 -7.58 19.36
N ASN A 215 5.00 -8.25 19.58
CA ASN A 215 5.53 -8.41 20.93
C ASN A 215 5.93 -7.06 21.52
N VAL A 216 6.65 -6.24 20.77
CA VAL A 216 7.04 -4.88 21.21
C VAL A 216 5.83 -3.99 21.44
N ALA A 217 4.79 -4.11 20.60
CA ALA A 217 3.55 -3.36 20.75
C ALA A 217 2.81 -3.74 22.03
N ILE A 218 2.73 -5.02 22.39
CA ILE A 218 2.13 -5.51 23.64
C ILE A 218 2.92 -4.99 24.85
N GLU A 219 4.25 -5.13 24.84
CA GLU A 219 5.13 -4.68 25.93
C GLU A 219 5.05 -3.17 26.16
N SER A 220 4.78 -2.39 25.12
CA SER A 220 4.64 -0.93 25.24
C SER A 220 3.31 -0.47 25.84
N GLY A 221 2.37 -1.39 26.12
CA GLY A 221 1.08 -1.09 26.76
C GLY A 221 0.10 -0.31 25.88
N ILE A 222 0.19 -0.47 24.56
CA ILE A 222 -0.70 0.22 23.62
C ILE A 222 -2.11 -0.38 23.60
N TRP A 223 -2.28 -1.60 24.06
CA TRP A 223 -3.51 -2.40 24.02
C TRP A 223 -4.14 -2.52 25.39
#